data_58ed6a512192a7d9227774e1b9edabd5
#
_entry.id   58ed6a512192a7d9227774e1b9edabd5
#
_cell.length_a   1.000
_cell.length_b   1.000
_cell.length_c   1.000
_cell.angle_alpha   90.00
_cell.angle_beta   90.00
_cell.angle_gamma   90.00
#
_symmetry.space_group_name_H-M   'P 1'
#
loop_
_entity.id
_entity.type
_entity.pdbx_description
1 polymer ?
#
loop_
_entity_poly.entity_id
_entity_poly.type
_entity_poly.pdbx_seq_one_letter_code
_entity_poly.pdbx_strand_id
1 'polypeptide(L)'
;QRQMCIRDRLEYNGDDITLIGLSDPSFTLKGDMFGEVPAMVDTKLRGLIGDKDNYTILLSHRPELFEAYVNCGVDLVLSGHAHGGQFRLPFIGGLVAPNQGLFPKYDAGLYTKGDTNMIVCRGLGNSIIPIRFNNRPEIVLLELIAE
;
A
#
# COMPACT_ATOMS: atom_id res chain seq x y z
N GLN A 1 12.36 -0.27 -17.88
CA GLN A 1 10.96 0.19 -17.94
C GLN A 1 10.75 1.23 -16.86
N ARG A 2 10.42 2.48 -17.22
CA ARG A 2 9.98 3.47 -16.23
C ARG A 2 8.58 3.05 -15.79
N GLN A 3 8.43 2.62 -14.55
CA GLN A 3 7.11 2.45 -13.95
C GLN A 3 6.50 3.84 -13.82
N MET A 4 5.51 4.12 -14.64
CA MET A 4 4.75 5.37 -14.59
C MET A 4 3.61 5.21 -13.60
N CYS A 5 3.29 6.29 -12.86
CA CYS A 5 2.03 6.35 -12.14
C CYS A 5 0.88 6.30 -13.16
N ILE A 6 -0.14 5.55 -12.87
CA ILE A 6 -1.27 5.30 -13.76
C ILE A 6 -2.54 5.70 -13.02
N ARG A 7 -3.46 6.36 -13.72
CA ARG A 7 -4.85 6.55 -13.29
C ARG A 7 -5.75 5.90 -14.32
N ASP A 8 -6.67 5.09 -13.86
CA ASP A 8 -7.68 4.43 -14.68
C ASP A 8 -9.06 4.58 -14.04
N ARG A 9 -10.10 4.34 -14.79
CA ARG A 9 -11.49 4.41 -14.36
C ARG A 9 -12.16 3.06 -14.61
N LEU A 10 -12.73 2.50 -13.57
CA LEU A 10 -13.53 1.29 -13.64
C LEU A 10 -14.99 1.69 -13.52
N GLU A 11 -15.80 1.31 -14.51
CA GLU A 11 -17.24 1.55 -14.52
C GLU A 11 -17.97 0.22 -14.25
N TYR A 12 -18.87 0.23 -13.30
CA TYR A 12 -19.72 -0.92 -13.00
C TYR A 12 -21.12 -0.46 -12.60
N ASN A 13 -22.15 -0.89 -13.36
CA ASN A 13 -23.55 -0.54 -13.12
C ASN A 13 -23.87 0.96 -13.06
N GLY A 14 -23.09 1.80 -13.72
CA GLY A 14 -23.24 3.25 -13.73
C GLY A 14 -22.48 3.99 -12.63
N ASP A 15 -21.82 3.27 -11.74
CA ASP A 15 -20.91 3.82 -10.74
C ASP A 15 -19.47 3.75 -11.22
N ASP A 16 -18.68 4.73 -10.81
CA ASP A 16 -17.28 4.86 -11.18
C ASP A 16 -16.35 4.69 -9.99
N ILE A 17 -15.31 3.90 -10.20
CA ILE A 17 -14.19 3.74 -9.29
C ILE A 17 -12.92 4.27 -9.96
N THR A 18 -12.20 5.14 -9.29
CA THR A 18 -10.87 5.57 -9.73
C THR A 18 -9.80 4.60 -9.22
N LEU A 19 -9.07 3.98 -10.12
CA LEU A 19 -7.94 3.11 -9.80
C LEU A 19 -6.63 3.84 -10.08
N ILE A 20 -5.78 3.97 -9.05
CA ILE A 20 -4.48 4.63 -9.15
C ILE A 20 -3.37 3.63 -8.85
N GLY A 21 -2.40 3.52 -9.75
CA GLY A 21 -1.14 2.83 -9.52
C GLY A 21 -0.03 3.82 -9.22
N LEU A 22 0.59 3.73 -8.05
CA LEU A 22 1.71 4.58 -7.66
C LEU A 22 3.03 3.82 -7.84
N SER A 23 3.95 4.41 -8.63
CA SER A 23 5.30 3.86 -8.77
C SER A 23 6.07 3.95 -7.46
N ASP A 24 6.85 2.91 -7.15
CA ASP A 24 7.69 2.91 -5.94
C ASP A 24 8.73 4.06 -6.02
N PRO A 25 8.80 4.91 -5.00
CA PRO A 25 9.76 6.02 -4.95
C PRO A 25 11.22 5.60 -5.07
N SER A 26 11.59 4.39 -4.66
CA SER A 26 12.97 3.90 -4.76
C SER A 26 13.50 3.80 -6.19
N PHE A 27 12.63 3.75 -7.20
CA PHE A 27 13.05 3.83 -8.60
C PHE A 27 13.48 5.24 -9.04
N THR A 28 13.10 6.25 -8.28
CA THR A 28 13.34 7.66 -8.63
C THR A 28 14.38 8.30 -7.71
N LEU A 29 14.37 7.92 -6.43
CA LEU A 29 15.26 8.47 -5.41
C LEU A 29 16.26 7.40 -4.94
N LYS A 30 17.55 7.72 -4.98
CA LYS A 30 18.60 6.91 -4.39
C LYS A 30 18.71 7.22 -2.89
N GLY A 31 17.81 6.66 -2.11
CA GLY A 31 17.73 6.86 -0.67
C GLY A 31 16.85 8.05 -0.25
N ASP A 32 16.17 7.90 0.86
CA ASP A 32 15.39 8.98 1.50
C ASP A 32 16.25 9.61 2.62
N MET A 33 17.25 10.41 2.23
CA MET A 33 18.17 11.03 3.18
C MET A 33 17.52 12.15 4.01
N PHE A 34 16.36 12.68 3.60
CA PHE A 34 15.76 13.89 4.21
C PHE A 34 14.25 13.77 4.46
N GLY A 35 13.66 12.58 4.41
CA GLY A 35 12.20 12.42 4.58
C GLY A 35 11.39 12.98 3.41
N GLU A 36 11.98 13.09 2.22
CA GLU A 36 11.36 13.68 1.04
C GLU A 36 10.29 12.78 0.39
N VAL A 37 10.38 11.46 0.63
CA VAL A 37 9.49 10.48 0.01
C VAL A 37 8.01 10.74 0.34
N PRO A 38 7.59 10.99 1.59
CA PRO A 38 6.20 11.27 1.90
C PRO A 38 5.66 12.50 1.18
N ALA A 39 6.41 13.60 1.13
CA ALA A 39 6.00 14.83 0.47
C ALA A 39 5.91 14.66 -1.05
N MET A 40 6.85 13.94 -1.66
CA MET A 40 6.81 13.63 -3.08
C MET A 40 5.61 12.74 -3.44
N VAL A 41 5.30 11.76 -2.60
CA VAL A 41 4.13 10.88 -2.78
C VAL A 41 2.84 11.67 -2.63
N ASP A 42 2.73 12.52 -1.62
CA ASP A 42 1.58 13.40 -1.42
C ASP A 42 1.32 14.27 -2.66
N THR A 43 2.35 14.94 -3.16
CA THR A 43 2.24 15.80 -4.35
C THR A 43 1.81 15.03 -5.59
N LYS A 44 2.43 13.87 -5.85
CA LYS A 44 2.07 13.02 -7.01
C LYS A 44 0.65 12.49 -6.90
N LEU A 45 0.29 12.01 -5.72
CA LEU A 45 -1.01 11.39 -5.48
C LEU A 45 -2.15 12.40 -5.60
N ARG A 46 -2.00 13.61 -5.05
CA ARG A 46 -2.97 14.69 -5.25
C ARG A 46 -3.16 15.04 -6.72
N GLY A 47 -2.08 15.09 -7.48
CA GLY A 47 -2.14 15.32 -8.94
C GLY A 47 -2.86 14.20 -9.72
N LEU A 48 -2.81 12.96 -9.22
CA LEU A 48 -3.50 11.82 -9.82
C LEU A 48 -4.96 11.73 -9.40
N ILE A 49 -5.28 12.04 -8.14
CA ILE A 49 -6.66 12.02 -7.65
C ILE A 49 -7.46 13.12 -8.34
N GLY A 50 -6.90 14.34 -8.45
CA GLY A 50 -7.62 15.50 -8.96
C GLY A 50 -8.81 15.86 -8.07
N ASP A 51 -9.92 16.27 -8.70
CA ASP A 51 -11.19 16.46 -7.98
C ASP A 51 -11.75 15.08 -7.61
N LYS A 52 -11.99 14.90 -6.30
CA LYS A 52 -12.42 13.61 -5.76
C LYS A 52 -13.93 13.46 -5.87
N ASP A 53 -14.39 12.95 -7.00
CA ASP A 53 -15.81 12.67 -7.24
C ASP A 53 -16.19 11.20 -7.01
N ASN A 54 -15.21 10.28 -7.01
CA ASN A 54 -15.44 8.83 -7.02
C ASN A 54 -14.64 8.11 -5.95
N TYR A 55 -15.10 6.91 -5.59
CA TYR A 55 -14.34 6.00 -4.72
C TYR A 55 -12.97 5.70 -5.34
N THR A 56 -11.92 5.92 -4.57
CA THR A 56 -10.54 5.84 -5.04
C THR A 56 -9.80 4.65 -4.44
N ILE A 57 -9.33 3.76 -5.31
CA ILE A 57 -8.47 2.63 -4.93
C ILE A 57 -7.04 2.94 -5.34
N LEU A 58 -6.12 2.86 -4.39
CA LEU A 58 -4.69 3.04 -4.61
C LEU A 58 -3.95 1.70 -4.56
N LEU A 59 -3.24 1.38 -5.62
CA LEU A 59 -2.25 0.31 -5.65
C LEU A 59 -0.89 0.91 -5.32
N SER A 60 -0.36 0.61 -4.13
CA SER A 60 0.95 1.09 -3.71
C SER A 60 1.76 -0.01 -3.04
N HIS A 61 3.03 -0.10 -3.39
CA HIS A 61 3.92 -1.11 -2.84
C HIS A 61 4.29 -0.84 -1.37
N ARG A 62 4.26 0.42 -0.90
CA ARG A 62 4.80 0.88 0.37
C ARG A 62 3.73 1.16 1.43
N PRO A 63 3.46 0.21 2.36
CA PRO A 63 2.48 0.40 3.41
C PRO A 63 2.90 1.45 4.46
N GLU A 64 4.19 1.68 4.64
CA GLU A 64 4.71 2.66 5.59
C GLU A 64 4.34 4.12 5.25
N LEU A 65 3.92 4.37 4.01
CA LEU A 65 3.46 5.68 3.56
C LEU A 65 1.95 5.91 3.81
N PHE A 66 1.31 5.08 4.63
CA PHE A 66 -0.13 5.13 4.87
C PHE A 66 -0.63 6.51 5.29
N GLU A 67 0.14 7.25 6.10
CA GLU A 67 -0.23 8.61 6.51
C GLU A 67 -0.37 9.58 5.31
N ALA A 68 0.50 9.46 4.31
CA ALA A 68 0.41 10.27 3.09
C ALA A 68 -0.85 9.91 2.28
N TYR A 69 -1.24 8.64 2.23
CA TYR A 69 -2.46 8.21 1.54
C TYR A 69 -3.72 8.72 2.23
N VAL A 70 -3.75 8.68 3.56
CA VAL A 70 -4.83 9.26 4.38
C VAL A 70 -4.96 10.76 4.12
N ASN A 71 -3.85 11.50 4.12
CA ASN A 71 -3.83 12.94 3.88
C ASN A 71 -4.31 13.33 2.47
N CYS A 72 -4.18 12.42 1.51
CA CYS A 72 -4.69 12.60 0.14
C CYS A 72 -6.15 12.18 0.00
N GLY A 73 -6.78 11.61 1.02
CA GLY A 73 -8.18 11.20 0.99
C GLY A 73 -8.46 9.97 0.13
N VAL A 74 -7.51 9.03 0.04
CA VAL A 74 -7.74 7.73 -0.62
C VAL A 74 -8.72 6.90 0.20
N ASP A 75 -9.66 6.21 -0.43
CA ASP A 75 -10.64 5.39 0.28
C ASP A 75 -10.10 4.00 0.62
N LEU A 76 -9.42 3.37 -0.35
CA LEU A 76 -8.85 2.04 -0.17
C LEU A 76 -7.42 1.97 -0.73
N VAL A 77 -6.50 1.46 0.05
CA VAL A 77 -5.12 1.17 -0.36
C VAL A 77 -4.89 -0.34 -0.36
N LEU A 78 -4.39 -0.86 -1.47
CA LEU A 78 -3.93 -2.24 -1.57
C LEU A 78 -2.40 -2.24 -1.63
N SER A 79 -1.77 -2.86 -0.63
CA SER A 79 -0.33 -2.83 -0.45
C SER A 79 0.25 -4.22 -0.18
N GLY A 80 1.55 -4.34 -0.37
CA GLY A 80 2.32 -5.54 -0.09
C GLY A 80 3.63 -5.20 0.64
N HIS A 81 4.77 -5.57 0.05
CA HIS A 81 6.14 -5.22 0.46
C HIS A 81 6.61 -5.75 1.82
N ALA A 82 5.77 -5.72 2.83
CA ALA A 82 6.12 -6.13 4.19
C ALA A 82 6.36 -7.65 4.31
N HIS A 83 5.89 -8.43 3.34
CA HIS A 83 5.97 -9.90 3.34
C HIS A 83 5.52 -10.55 4.65
N GLY A 84 4.53 -9.94 5.33
CA GLY A 84 4.04 -10.37 6.65
C GLY A 84 5.08 -10.24 7.76
N GLY A 85 6.12 -9.41 7.57
CA GLY A 85 7.22 -9.24 8.51
C GLY A 85 8.18 -10.43 8.55
N GLN A 86 8.29 -11.22 7.47
CA GLN A 86 9.19 -12.37 7.27
C GLN A 86 9.01 -13.49 8.31
N PHE A 87 9.32 -13.21 9.57
CA PHE A 87 9.18 -14.08 10.73
C PHE A 87 8.04 -13.54 11.59
N ARG A 88 7.04 -14.36 11.87
CA ARG A 88 5.90 -13.95 12.71
C ARG A 88 5.96 -14.62 14.06
N LEU A 89 5.90 -13.81 15.10
CA LEU A 89 5.82 -14.29 16.48
C LEU A 89 4.35 -14.31 16.93
N PRO A 90 3.93 -15.33 17.68
CA PRO A 90 2.58 -15.36 18.27
C PRO A 90 2.36 -14.09 19.10
N PHE A 91 1.18 -13.48 18.95
CA PHE A 91 0.74 -12.27 19.67
C PHE A 91 1.49 -10.97 19.35
N ILE A 92 2.65 -11.02 18.67
CA ILE A 92 3.48 -9.85 18.36
C ILE A 92 3.30 -9.43 16.89
N GLY A 93 3.15 -10.40 15.98
CA GLY A 93 3.06 -10.13 14.54
C GLY A 93 4.40 -10.30 13.83
N GLY A 94 4.64 -9.51 12.79
CA GLY A 94 5.85 -9.55 11.98
C GLY A 94 7.09 -9.03 12.71
N LEU A 95 8.23 -9.65 12.45
CA LEU A 95 9.48 -9.28 13.12
C LEU A 95 10.27 -8.22 12.36
N VAL A 96 10.32 -8.31 11.01
CA VAL A 96 11.10 -7.39 10.18
C VAL A 96 10.45 -7.16 8.83
N ALA A 97 10.32 -5.91 8.42
CA ALA A 97 9.86 -5.56 7.09
C ALA A 97 10.76 -4.49 6.45
N PRO A 98 10.89 -4.50 5.11
CA PRO A 98 11.60 -3.46 4.39
C PRO A 98 11.06 -2.08 4.73
N ASN A 99 11.94 -1.09 4.86
CA ASN A 99 11.64 0.30 5.19
C ASN A 99 10.92 0.57 6.53
N GLN A 100 10.58 -0.49 7.30
CA GLN A 100 9.97 -0.38 8.61
C GLN A 100 10.87 -0.94 9.73
N GLY A 101 11.93 -1.68 9.37
CA GLY A 101 12.88 -2.25 10.34
C GLY A 101 12.25 -3.37 11.19
N LEU A 102 12.60 -3.39 12.49
CA LEU A 102 12.10 -4.37 13.45
C LEU A 102 10.72 -3.97 13.98
N PHE A 103 9.85 -4.98 14.15
CA PHE A 103 8.46 -4.80 14.61
C PHE A 103 7.66 -3.82 13.74
N PRO A 104 7.51 -4.12 12.44
CA PRO A 104 6.86 -3.22 11.50
C PRO A 104 5.42 -2.90 11.92
N LYS A 105 5.04 -1.63 11.80
CA LYS A 105 3.68 -1.17 12.11
C LYS A 105 2.65 -1.76 11.14
N TYR A 106 3.04 -1.92 9.86
CA TYR A 106 2.17 -2.39 8.78
C TYR A 106 2.73 -3.67 8.18
N ASP A 107 2.48 -4.81 8.83
CA ASP A 107 3.02 -6.12 8.42
C ASP A 107 2.06 -6.96 7.58
N ALA A 108 0.78 -7.04 7.96
CA ALA A 108 -0.29 -7.76 7.26
C ALA A 108 -1.66 -7.43 7.83
N GLY A 109 -2.71 -7.50 7.00
CA GLY A 109 -4.09 -7.33 7.42
C GLY A 109 -4.67 -5.97 7.06
N LEU A 110 -5.79 -5.62 7.71
CA LEU A 110 -6.52 -4.37 7.49
C LEU A 110 -6.08 -3.31 8.51
N TYR A 111 -5.82 -2.11 8.01
CA TYR A 111 -5.54 -0.91 8.80
C TYR A 111 -6.50 0.18 8.39
N THR A 112 -7.12 0.85 9.36
CA THR A 112 -8.08 1.94 9.11
C THR A 112 -7.63 3.21 9.83
N LYS A 113 -7.71 4.34 9.14
CA LYS A 113 -7.50 5.66 9.73
C LYS A 113 -8.40 6.69 9.05
N GLY A 114 -9.30 7.31 9.81
CA GLY A 114 -10.38 8.13 9.25
C GLY A 114 -11.22 7.31 8.28
N ASP A 115 -11.45 7.83 7.10
CA ASP A 115 -12.20 7.17 6.05
C ASP A 115 -11.33 6.29 5.12
N THR A 116 -10.02 6.23 5.37
CA THR A 116 -9.08 5.46 4.56
C THR A 116 -8.84 4.07 5.15
N ASN A 117 -9.01 3.05 4.32
CA ASN A 117 -8.67 1.67 4.63
C ASN A 117 -7.43 1.25 3.85
N MET A 118 -6.54 0.49 4.48
CA MET A 118 -5.39 -0.12 3.80
C MET A 118 -5.32 -1.62 4.11
N ILE A 119 -5.23 -2.43 3.06
CA ILE A 119 -4.98 -3.86 3.16
C ILE A 119 -3.54 -4.12 2.80
N VAL A 120 -2.80 -4.76 3.72
CA VAL A 120 -1.42 -5.20 3.50
C VAL A 120 -1.42 -6.72 3.35
N CYS A 121 -1.12 -7.18 2.14
CA CYS A 121 -1.05 -8.61 1.82
C CYS A 121 0.36 -9.16 2.09
N ARG A 122 0.46 -10.36 2.67
CA ARG A 122 1.75 -11.06 2.84
C ARG A 122 2.36 -11.51 1.53
N GLY A 123 1.53 -11.65 0.48
CA GLY A 123 1.96 -12.10 -0.84
C GLY A 123 2.39 -13.56 -0.89
N LEU A 124 2.71 -14.02 -2.10
CA LEU A 124 3.13 -15.40 -2.39
C LEU A 124 4.66 -15.58 -2.42
N GLY A 125 5.38 -14.51 -2.76
CA GLY A 125 6.83 -14.52 -2.93
C GLY A 125 7.62 -14.39 -1.62
N ASN A 126 8.91 -14.64 -1.71
CA ASN A 126 9.86 -14.37 -0.63
C ASN A 126 10.50 -12.98 -0.82
N SER A 127 11.08 -12.44 0.24
CA SER A 127 11.93 -11.27 0.22
C SER A 127 13.41 -11.67 0.00
N ILE A 128 14.34 -10.77 0.30
CA ILE A 128 15.80 -10.99 0.23
C ILE A 128 16.21 -12.25 1.01
N ILE A 129 15.59 -12.48 2.17
CA ILE A 129 15.76 -13.72 2.94
C ILE A 129 14.69 -14.70 2.44
N PRO A 130 15.05 -15.83 1.79
CA PRO A 130 14.09 -16.75 1.18
C PRO A 130 13.41 -17.69 2.19
N ILE A 131 13.30 -17.28 3.44
CA ILE A 131 12.72 -18.09 4.52
C ILE A 131 11.58 -17.31 5.16
N ARG A 132 10.42 -17.95 5.30
CA ARG A 132 9.29 -17.48 6.09
C ARG A 132 9.12 -18.39 7.31
N PHE A 133 9.03 -17.83 8.49
CA PHE A 133 8.76 -18.58 9.70
C PHE A 133 7.39 -18.18 10.27
N ASN A 134 6.52 -19.17 10.49
CA ASN A 134 5.13 -18.97 10.97
C ASN A 134 4.36 -17.90 10.15
N ASN A 135 4.68 -17.78 8.86
CA ASN A 135 4.21 -16.72 7.97
C ASN A 135 3.87 -17.32 6.60
N ARG A 136 2.70 -17.95 6.50
CA ARG A 136 2.25 -18.61 5.26
C ARG A 136 1.98 -17.58 4.16
N PRO A 137 2.24 -17.94 2.88
CA PRO A 137 1.79 -17.15 1.74
C PRO A 137 0.28 -16.88 1.81
N GLU A 138 -0.14 -15.73 1.29
CA GLU A 138 -1.52 -15.26 1.39
C GLU A 138 -1.98 -14.68 0.06
N ILE A 139 -3.24 -14.96 -0.27
CA ILE A 139 -4.02 -14.27 -1.31
C ILE A 139 -5.20 -13.64 -0.58
N VAL A 140 -5.42 -12.35 -0.78
CA VAL A 140 -6.57 -11.63 -0.24
C VAL A 140 -7.60 -11.46 -1.34
N LEU A 141 -8.81 -11.96 -1.09
CA LEU A 141 -9.98 -11.66 -1.91
C LEU A 141 -10.73 -10.49 -1.28
N LEU A 142 -10.99 -9.48 -2.07
CA LEU A 142 -11.74 -8.29 -1.68
C LEU A 142 -13.00 -8.19 -2.52
N GLU A 143 -14.13 -8.03 -1.86
CA GLU A 143 -15.42 -7.74 -2.49
C GLU A 143 -15.83 -6.31 -2.11
N LEU A 144 -16.13 -5.49 -3.10
CA LEU A 144 -16.68 -4.15 -2.91
C LEU A 144 -18.19 -4.24 -3.11
N ILE A 145 -18.93 -3.75 -2.12
CA ILE A 145 -20.40 -3.75 -2.13
C ILE A 145 -20.85 -2.31 -2.04
N ALA A 146 -21.67 -1.87 -2.99
CA ALA A 146 -22.36 -0.59 -2.90
C ALA A 146 -23.52 -0.72 -1.90
N GLU A 147 -23.68 0.27 -1.00
CA GLU A 147 -24.81 0.37 -0.08
C GLU A 147 -25.94 1.22 -0.67
#